data_35ef8c5e7423b273302b2f064ca252bd
#
_entry.id   35ef8c5e7423b273302b2f064ca252bd
#
_cell.length_a   1.000
_cell.length_b   1.000
_cell.length_c   1.000
_cell.angle_alpha   90.00
_cell.angle_beta   90.00
_cell.angle_gamma   90.00
#
_symmetry.space_group_name_H-M   'P 1'
#
loop_
_entity.id
_entity.type
_entity.pdbx_description
1 polymer ?
#
loop_
_entity_poly.entity_id
_entity_poly.type
_entity_poly.pdbx_seq_one_letter_code
_entity_poly.pdbx_strand_id
1 'polypeptide(L)'
;MAERQHVILASGSHTRHEMLKAAGLAFTVVPADIDEEAIRKALALENEAIDPADVAELLARAKGEAVSEANPGSLIIAADQTLSLNGHLFSKPADLDQARETLLRLRGEQHFLHTAVAIAEHGDVTWTHVESARLKLRNFSMAYLNDYLLRAGEGICQSVGAYQIEKLGLQLFEEINGDYFTILGLPMLPLLAELRRRGALTD
;
A
#
# COMPACT_ATOMS: atom_id res chain seq x y z
N MET A 1 -18.20 -14.52 -27.50
CA MET A 1 -17.09 -14.24 -26.59
C MET A 1 -17.67 -13.37 -25.51
N ALA A 2 -17.60 -13.77 -24.23
CA ALA A 2 -18.02 -12.88 -23.14
C ALA A 2 -17.15 -11.63 -23.19
N GLU A 3 -17.77 -10.45 -23.16
CA GLU A 3 -17.06 -9.18 -23.08
C GLU A 3 -16.24 -9.21 -21.78
N ARG A 4 -14.91 -9.04 -21.89
CA ARG A 4 -14.05 -9.01 -20.69
C ARG A 4 -14.43 -7.76 -19.90
N GLN A 5 -14.72 -7.97 -18.62
CA GLN A 5 -15.04 -6.87 -17.73
C GLN A 5 -13.87 -5.87 -17.69
N HIS A 6 -14.19 -4.58 -17.82
CA HIS A 6 -13.20 -3.51 -17.73
C HIS A 6 -12.65 -3.43 -16.31
N VAL A 7 -11.33 -3.49 -16.15
CA VAL A 7 -10.66 -3.43 -14.84
C VAL A 7 -10.05 -2.05 -14.64
N ILE A 8 -10.25 -1.48 -13.45
CA ILE A 8 -9.68 -0.18 -13.05
C ILE A 8 -8.83 -0.36 -11.79
N LEU A 9 -7.63 0.19 -11.78
CA LEU A 9 -6.80 0.35 -10.59
C LEU A 9 -7.10 1.71 -9.95
N ALA A 10 -7.73 1.70 -8.77
CA ALA A 10 -8.04 2.90 -7.97
C ALA A 10 -6.84 3.35 -7.13
N SER A 11 -5.68 3.55 -7.76
CA SER A 11 -4.45 3.91 -7.05
C SER A 11 -3.49 4.69 -7.95
N GLY A 12 -2.94 5.79 -7.43
CA GLY A 12 -1.85 6.54 -8.07
C GLY A 12 -0.44 5.94 -7.85
N SER A 13 -0.34 4.80 -7.18
CA SER A 13 0.96 4.16 -6.91
C SER A 13 1.58 3.57 -8.17
N HIS A 14 2.75 4.07 -8.55
CA HIS A 14 3.52 3.53 -9.67
C HIS A 14 3.91 2.07 -9.44
N THR A 15 4.29 1.70 -8.22
CA THR A 15 4.68 0.33 -7.88
C THR A 15 3.53 -0.65 -8.07
N ARG A 16 2.31 -0.32 -7.62
CA ARG A 16 1.11 -1.15 -7.83
C ARG A 16 0.77 -1.29 -9.32
N HIS A 17 0.88 -0.20 -10.07
CA HIS A 17 0.69 -0.22 -11.52
C HIS A 17 1.66 -1.20 -12.20
N GLU A 18 2.97 -1.12 -11.91
CA GLU A 18 3.97 -1.99 -12.52
C GLU A 18 3.77 -3.47 -12.12
N MET A 19 3.35 -3.76 -10.88
CA MET A 19 3.06 -5.14 -10.47
C MET A 19 1.91 -5.76 -11.26
N LEU A 20 0.78 -5.05 -11.43
CA LEU A 20 -0.36 -5.54 -12.21
C LEU A 20 -0.03 -5.67 -13.69
N LYS A 21 0.72 -4.72 -14.24
CA LYS A 21 1.20 -4.76 -15.62
C LYS A 21 2.15 -5.94 -15.86
N ALA A 22 3.09 -6.19 -14.95
CA ALA A 22 4.01 -7.33 -15.03
C ALA A 22 3.27 -8.67 -14.92
N ALA A 23 2.15 -8.71 -14.20
CA ALA A 23 1.27 -9.88 -14.14
C ALA A 23 0.39 -10.06 -15.40
N GLY A 24 0.49 -9.18 -16.40
CA GLY A 24 -0.24 -9.28 -17.66
C GLY A 24 -1.72 -8.86 -17.58
N LEU A 25 -2.13 -8.18 -16.49
CA LEU A 25 -3.50 -7.66 -16.37
C LEU A 25 -3.68 -6.45 -17.29
N ALA A 26 -4.76 -6.42 -18.05
CA ALA A 26 -5.21 -5.25 -18.80
C ALA A 26 -6.11 -4.41 -17.89
N PHE A 27 -5.75 -3.16 -17.62
CA PHE A 27 -6.49 -2.25 -16.75
C PHE A 27 -6.26 -0.79 -17.13
N THR A 28 -7.13 0.09 -16.65
CA THR A 28 -6.92 1.55 -16.64
C THR A 28 -6.66 2.04 -15.22
N VAL A 29 -6.10 3.26 -15.08
CA VAL A 29 -5.80 3.86 -13.77
C VAL A 29 -6.74 5.04 -13.55
N VAL A 30 -7.48 5.00 -12.44
CA VAL A 30 -8.31 6.10 -11.95
C VAL A 30 -8.02 6.27 -10.46
N PRO A 31 -7.09 7.15 -10.06
CA PRO A 31 -6.82 7.39 -8.64
C PRO A 31 -8.08 7.81 -7.90
N ALA A 32 -8.29 7.24 -6.71
CA ALA A 32 -9.40 7.64 -5.86
C ALA A 32 -9.18 9.06 -5.33
N ASP A 33 -10.21 9.89 -5.42
CA ASP A 33 -10.26 11.23 -4.82
C ASP A 33 -11.03 11.17 -3.50
N ILE A 34 -10.32 10.80 -2.42
CA ILE A 34 -10.87 10.72 -1.06
C ILE A 34 -9.94 11.47 -0.09
N ASP A 35 -10.52 12.03 0.97
CA ASP A 35 -9.75 12.64 2.08
C ASP A 35 -9.30 11.55 3.06
N GLU A 36 -8.16 10.90 2.76
CA GLU A 36 -7.58 9.86 3.61
C GLU A 36 -7.25 10.37 5.03
N GLU A 37 -6.86 11.66 5.15
CA GLU A 37 -6.51 12.23 6.44
C GLU A 37 -7.74 12.43 7.32
N ALA A 38 -8.87 12.89 6.74
CA ALA A 38 -10.14 12.99 7.45
C ALA A 38 -10.61 11.61 7.93
N ILE A 39 -10.50 10.57 7.10
CA ILE A 39 -10.86 9.20 7.48
C ILE A 39 -9.98 8.74 8.65
N ARG A 40 -8.66 8.89 8.57
CA ARG A 40 -7.73 8.51 9.66
C ARG A 40 -8.03 9.25 10.96
N LYS A 41 -8.35 10.55 10.90
CA LYS A 41 -8.73 11.35 12.07
C LYS A 41 -10.03 10.89 12.68
N ALA A 42 -11.04 10.59 11.87
CA ALA A 42 -12.32 10.07 12.37
C ALA A 42 -12.14 8.75 13.10
N LEU A 43 -11.38 7.82 12.51
CA LEU A 43 -11.07 6.52 13.12
C LEU A 43 -10.32 6.66 14.46
N ALA A 44 -9.38 7.59 14.56
CA ALA A 44 -8.63 7.84 15.79
C ALA A 44 -9.51 8.45 16.91
N LEU A 45 -10.57 9.17 16.55
CA LEU A 45 -11.51 9.74 17.53
C LEU A 45 -12.51 8.69 18.05
N GLU A 46 -12.90 7.73 17.21
CA GLU A 46 -13.87 6.70 17.57
C GLU A 46 -13.24 5.56 18.39
N ASN A 47 -11.97 5.28 18.16
CA ASN A 47 -11.28 4.17 18.83
C ASN A 47 -9.78 4.49 19.01
N GLU A 48 -9.35 4.73 20.25
CA GLU A 48 -7.96 5.02 20.60
C GLU A 48 -6.98 3.85 20.28
N ALA A 49 -7.50 2.65 20.04
CA ALA A 49 -6.73 1.42 19.85
C ALA A 49 -7.11 0.67 18.55
N ILE A 50 -7.45 1.41 17.47
CA ILE A 50 -7.75 0.75 16.19
C ILE A 50 -6.52 -0.01 15.66
N ASP A 51 -6.74 -1.25 15.20
CA ASP A 51 -5.67 -2.04 14.58
C ASP A 51 -5.17 -1.35 13.29
N PRO A 52 -3.86 -1.13 13.14
CA PRO A 52 -3.29 -0.60 11.90
C PRO A 52 -3.68 -1.36 10.62
N ALA A 53 -3.97 -2.65 10.72
CA ALA A 53 -4.45 -3.47 9.61
C ALA A 53 -5.87 -3.10 9.20
N ASP A 54 -6.75 -2.82 10.18
CA ASP A 54 -8.13 -2.37 9.92
C ASP A 54 -8.15 -1.00 9.26
N VAL A 55 -7.22 -0.11 9.63
CA VAL A 55 -7.07 1.19 8.96
C VAL A 55 -6.73 1.03 7.48
N ALA A 56 -5.80 0.12 7.15
CA ALA A 56 -5.45 -0.17 5.75
C ALA A 56 -6.66 -0.72 4.98
N GLU A 57 -7.45 -1.63 5.59
CA GLU A 57 -8.64 -2.18 4.96
C GLU A 57 -9.71 -1.12 4.72
N LEU A 58 -10.03 -0.31 5.72
CA LEU A 58 -11.02 0.76 5.60
C LEU A 58 -10.68 1.77 4.51
N LEU A 59 -9.41 2.15 4.40
CA LEU A 59 -8.94 3.04 3.33
C LEU A 59 -9.00 2.38 1.95
N ALA A 60 -8.64 1.11 1.83
CA ALA A 60 -8.76 0.37 0.58
C ALA A 60 -10.22 0.26 0.14
N ARG A 61 -11.15 -0.02 1.07
CA ARG A 61 -12.59 -0.07 0.83
C ARG A 61 -13.12 1.28 0.35
N ALA A 62 -12.85 2.36 1.09
CA ALA A 62 -13.31 3.71 0.73
C ALA A 62 -12.82 4.13 -0.67
N LYS A 63 -11.57 3.82 -1.03
CA LYS A 63 -11.04 4.04 -2.39
C LYS A 63 -11.80 3.23 -3.44
N GLY A 64 -12.07 1.97 -3.14
CA GLY A 64 -12.81 1.06 -4.04
C GLY A 64 -14.23 1.53 -4.29
N GLU A 65 -14.97 1.86 -3.24
CA GLU A 65 -16.34 2.36 -3.28
C GLU A 65 -16.44 3.66 -4.12
N ALA A 66 -15.61 4.67 -3.78
CA ALA A 66 -15.63 5.96 -4.45
C ALA A 66 -15.37 5.84 -5.98
N VAL A 67 -14.41 5.02 -6.40
CA VAL A 67 -14.12 4.82 -7.83
C VAL A 67 -15.20 3.95 -8.50
N SER A 68 -15.75 2.97 -7.78
CA SER A 68 -16.79 2.08 -8.30
C SER A 68 -18.11 2.80 -8.56
N GLU A 69 -18.51 3.72 -7.68
CA GLU A 69 -19.69 4.59 -7.89
C GLU A 69 -19.58 5.43 -9.17
N ALA A 70 -18.38 5.96 -9.44
CA ALA A 70 -18.11 6.78 -10.62
C ALA A 70 -17.91 5.97 -11.90
N ASN A 71 -17.71 4.64 -11.83
CA ASN A 71 -17.40 3.78 -12.96
C ASN A 71 -18.28 2.51 -12.98
N PRO A 72 -19.61 2.65 -13.16
CA PRO A 72 -20.52 1.52 -13.13
C PRO A 72 -20.18 0.49 -14.22
N GLY A 73 -20.25 -0.80 -13.87
CA GLY A 73 -19.93 -1.90 -14.77
C GLY A 73 -18.45 -2.28 -14.87
N SER A 74 -17.56 -1.53 -14.19
CA SER A 74 -16.15 -1.86 -14.10
C SER A 74 -15.84 -2.65 -12.80
N LEU A 75 -14.81 -3.49 -12.86
CA LEU A 75 -14.22 -4.13 -11.68
C LEU A 75 -13.09 -3.24 -11.16
N ILE A 76 -13.24 -2.75 -9.93
CA ILE A 76 -12.29 -1.82 -9.32
C ILE A 76 -11.36 -2.58 -8.39
N ILE A 77 -10.04 -2.40 -8.58
CA ILE A 77 -9.00 -2.87 -7.66
C ILE A 77 -8.50 -1.65 -6.90
N ALA A 78 -8.71 -1.64 -5.59
CA ALA A 78 -8.21 -0.60 -4.69
C ALA A 78 -7.26 -1.22 -3.67
N ALA A 79 -6.29 -0.45 -3.18
CA ALA A 79 -5.38 -0.92 -2.14
C ALA A 79 -4.87 0.25 -1.28
N ASP A 80 -4.63 -0.05 -0.02
CA ASP A 80 -3.94 0.86 0.90
C ASP A 80 -2.86 0.13 1.69
N GLN A 81 -1.92 0.89 2.23
CA GLN A 81 -0.86 0.35 3.08
C GLN A 81 -0.58 1.29 4.23
N THR A 82 -0.57 0.74 5.44
CA THR A 82 -0.16 1.43 6.66
C THR A 82 1.17 0.87 7.17
N LEU A 83 1.95 1.70 7.85
CA LEU A 83 3.12 1.31 8.62
C LEU A 83 2.87 1.57 10.08
N SER A 84 3.17 0.59 10.94
CA SER A 84 3.07 0.75 12.39
C SER A 84 4.37 0.35 13.10
N LEU A 85 4.71 1.13 14.14
CA LEU A 85 5.75 0.83 15.12
C LEU A 85 5.16 0.93 16.52
N ASN A 86 5.17 -0.15 17.28
CA ASN A 86 4.56 -0.22 18.62
C ASN A 86 3.09 0.27 18.64
N GLY A 87 2.31 -0.09 17.64
CA GLY A 87 0.91 0.31 17.47
C GLY A 87 0.69 1.73 16.91
N HIS A 88 1.72 2.54 16.81
CA HIS A 88 1.60 3.90 16.26
C HIS A 88 1.73 3.90 14.74
N LEU A 89 0.77 4.51 14.05
CA LEU A 89 0.78 4.68 12.60
C LEU A 89 1.76 5.78 12.17
N PHE A 90 2.37 5.56 11.02
CA PHE A 90 3.19 6.54 10.31
C PHE A 90 2.43 7.09 9.10
N SER A 91 2.70 8.35 8.78
CA SER A 91 2.27 8.97 7.54
C SER A 91 3.41 9.03 6.53
N LYS A 92 3.09 9.18 5.24
CA LYS A 92 4.11 9.47 4.24
C LYS A 92 4.81 10.78 4.58
N PRO A 93 6.15 10.82 4.53
CA PRO A 93 6.88 12.07 4.76
C PRO A 93 6.60 13.07 3.63
N ALA A 94 6.43 14.34 3.97
CA ALA A 94 6.20 15.40 3.00
C ALA A 94 7.48 15.79 2.26
N ASP A 95 8.63 15.58 2.89
CA ASP A 95 9.95 15.98 2.40
C ASP A 95 11.06 15.06 2.96
N LEU A 96 12.31 15.33 2.57
CA LEU A 96 13.48 14.57 3.02
C LEU A 96 13.80 14.74 4.51
N ASP A 97 13.41 15.85 5.14
CA ASP A 97 13.62 16.06 6.58
C ASP A 97 12.67 15.16 7.37
N GLN A 98 11.40 15.10 7.01
CA GLN A 98 10.45 14.14 7.60
C GLN A 98 10.81 12.70 7.27
N ALA A 99 11.33 12.40 6.07
CA ALA A 99 11.85 11.09 5.73
C ALA A 99 13.01 10.69 6.64
N ARG A 100 13.91 11.62 6.96
CA ARG A 100 14.99 11.43 7.94
C ARG A 100 14.44 11.09 9.32
N GLU A 101 13.47 11.85 9.82
CA GLU A 101 12.84 11.60 11.11
C GLU A 101 12.18 10.22 11.17
N THR A 102 11.45 9.84 10.12
CA THR A 102 10.86 8.52 9.98
C THR A 102 11.91 7.42 10.07
N LEU A 103 12.99 7.52 9.30
CA LEU A 103 14.08 6.52 9.29
C LEU A 103 14.82 6.45 10.63
N LEU A 104 14.98 7.57 11.34
CA LEU A 104 15.58 7.60 12.68
C LEU A 104 14.69 6.87 13.72
N ARG A 105 13.37 7.03 13.62
CA ARG A 105 12.42 6.31 14.50
C ARG A 105 12.39 4.81 14.21
N LEU A 106 12.57 4.41 12.96
CA LEU A 106 12.57 2.99 12.54
C LEU A 106 13.93 2.30 12.69
N ARG A 107 15.02 3.08 12.88
CA ARG A 107 16.39 2.59 12.97
C ARG A 107 16.57 1.60 14.11
N GLY A 108 16.99 0.36 13.80
CA GLY A 108 17.18 -0.72 14.76
C GLY A 108 15.89 -1.34 15.27
N GLU A 109 14.73 -0.80 14.88
CA GLU A 109 13.43 -1.22 15.37
C GLU A 109 12.73 -2.19 14.41
N GLN A 110 11.86 -3.02 15.00
CA GLN A 110 10.94 -3.88 14.27
C GLN A 110 9.62 -3.15 14.08
N HIS A 111 9.17 -3.08 12.83
CA HIS A 111 7.92 -2.45 12.46
C HIS A 111 7.11 -3.35 11.52
N PHE A 112 5.85 -2.98 11.28
CA PHE A 112 4.95 -3.74 10.43
C PHE A 112 4.44 -2.87 9.27
N LEU A 113 4.33 -3.49 8.11
CA LEU A 113 3.51 -3.01 7.00
C LEU A 113 2.24 -3.83 6.93
N HIS A 114 1.09 -3.18 6.94
CA HIS A 114 -0.21 -3.81 6.76
C HIS A 114 -0.76 -3.34 5.42
N THR A 115 -1.01 -4.29 4.52
CA THR A 115 -1.44 -3.98 3.16
C THR A 115 -2.78 -4.62 2.89
N ALA A 116 -3.76 -3.79 2.55
CA ALA A 116 -5.08 -4.21 2.17
C ALA A 116 -5.31 -4.03 0.67
N VAL A 117 -6.02 -4.98 0.08
CA VAL A 117 -6.58 -4.89 -1.26
C VAL A 117 -8.09 -5.12 -1.20
N ALA A 118 -8.84 -4.35 -1.95
CA ALA A 118 -10.28 -4.47 -2.09
C ALA A 118 -10.67 -4.59 -3.57
N ILE A 119 -11.71 -5.37 -3.84
CA ILE A 119 -12.41 -5.38 -5.13
C ILE A 119 -13.80 -4.80 -4.91
N ALA A 120 -14.17 -3.79 -5.72
CA ALA A 120 -15.47 -3.15 -5.69
C ALA A 120 -16.14 -3.19 -7.07
N GLU A 121 -17.47 -3.33 -7.06
CA GLU A 121 -18.33 -3.34 -8.24
C GLU A 121 -19.66 -2.70 -7.86
N HIS A 122 -20.24 -1.89 -8.76
CA HIS A 122 -21.56 -1.25 -8.55
C HIS A 122 -21.68 -0.40 -7.28
N GLY A 123 -20.59 0.22 -6.84
CA GLY A 123 -20.55 1.04 -5.62
C GLY A 123 -20.23 0.26 -4.34
N ASP A 124 -20.24 -1.07 -4.37
CA ASP A 124 -20.04 -1.92 -3.20
C ASP A 124 -18.70 -2.66 -3.24
N VAL A 125 -18.05 -2.79 -2.08
CA VAL A 125 -16.89 -3.69 -1.92
C VAL A 125 -17.38 -5.13 -1.79
N THR A 126 -16.98 -5.96 -2.72
CA THR A 126 -17.41 -7.37 -2.85
C THR A 126 -16.36 -8.37 -2.35
N TRP A 127 -15.12 -7.93 -2.12
CA TRP A 127 -14.04 -8.74 -1.57
C TRP A 127 -12.92 -7.86 -1.01
N THR A 128 -12.32 -8.31 0.10
CA THR A 128 -11.12 -7.71 0.69
C THR A 128 -10.13 -8.78 1.11
N HIS A 129 -8.85 -8.39 1.16
CA HIS A 129 -7.80 -9.22 1.73
C HIS A 129 -6.75 -8.33 2.37
N VAL A 130 -6.29 -8.70 3.56
CA VAL A 130 -5.27 -7.97 4.32
C VAL A 130 -4.12 -8.90 4.64
N GLU A 131 -2.90 -8.45 4.40
CA GLU A 131 -1.68 -9.12 4.82
C GLU A 131 -0.74 -8.17 5.55
N SER A 132 0.02 -8.73 6.50
CA SER A 132 1.01 -7.97 7.25
C SER A 132 2.40 -8.57 7.06
N ALA A 133 3.37 -7.69 6.84
CA ALA A 133 4.79 -8.03 6.81
C ALA A 133 5.51 -7.40 8.00
N ARG A 134 6.42 -8.17 8.62
CA ARG A 134 7.27 -7.74 9.71
C ARG A 134 8.67 -7.44 9.19
N LEU A 135 9.16 -6.25 9.45
CA LEU A 135 10.43 -5.76 8.95
C LEU A 135 11.27 -5.21 10.10
N LYS A 136 12.60 -5.35 10.03
CA LYS A 136 13.52 -4.76 10.99
C LYS A 136 14.60 -3.99 10.24
N LEU A 137 14.76 -2.70 10.59
CA LEU A 137 15.88 -1.94 10.08
C LEU A 137 17.16 -2.21 10.88
N ARG A 138 18.30 -2.15 10.20
CA ARG A 138 19.62 -2.17 10.83
C ARG A 138 19.81 -0.94 11.72
N ASN A 139 20.68 -1.05 12.69
CA ASN A 139 21.16 0.10 13.45
C ASN A 139 22.28 0.82 12.65
N PHE A 140 21.93 1.46 11.55
CA PHE A 140 22.87 2.16 10.66
C PHE A 140 23.40 3.46 11.28
N SER A 141 24.59 3.93 10.84
CA SER A 141 25.18 5.18 11.31
C SER A 141 24.51 6.43 10.72
N MET A 142 24.70 7.59 11.33
CA MET A 142 24.25 8.87 10.79
C MET A 142 24.89 9.20 9.45
N ALA A 143 26.17 8.83 9.27
CA ALA A 143 26.86 9.00 7.98
C ALA A 143 26.20 8.17 6.87
N TYR A 144 25.80 6.93 7.18
CA TYR A 144 25.07 6.08 6.24
C TYR A 144 23.68 6.66 5.91
N LEU A 145 22.93 7.15 6.91
CA LEU A 145 21.63 7.78 6.69
C LEU A 145 21.74 9.00 5.75
N ASN A 146 22.76 9.84 5.96
CA ASN A 146 22.98 11.01 5.10
C ASN A 146 23.28 10.60 3.64
N ASP A 147 24.14 9.58 3.43
CA ASP A 147 24.43 9.05 2.09
C ASP A 147 23.18 8.43 1.45
N TYR A 148 22.40 7.68 2.22
CA TYR A 148 21.14 7.09 1.75
C TYR A 148 20.15 8.14 1.26
N LEU A 149 19.87 9.17 2.07
CA LEU A 149 18.94 10.25 1.72
C LEU A 149 19.39 11.01 0.47
N LEU A 150 20.69 11.31 0.38
CA LEU A 150 21.27 12.00 -0.79
C LEU A 150 21.09 11.17 -2.08
N ARG A 151 21.32 9.86 -2.02
CA ARG A 151 21.27 8.96 -3.18
C ARG A 151 19.86 8.55 -3.56
N ALA A 152 18.99 8.32 -2.57
CA ALA A 152 17.63 7.89 -2.79
C ALA A 152 16.73 9.05 -3.27
N GLY A 153 17.02 10.28 -2.83
CA GLY A 153 16.30 11.50 -3.23
C GLY A 153 14.84 11.51 -2.77
N GLU A 154 14.06 12.44 -3.29
CA GLU A 154 12.67 12.68 -2.88
C GLU A 154 11.71 11.51 -3.20
N GLY A 155 12.11 10.59 -4.08
CA GLY A 155 11.28 9.44 -4.43
C GLY A 155 10.87 8.57 -3.24
N ILE A 156 11.65 8.57 -2.14
CA ILE A 156 11.33 7.83 -0.91
C ILE A 156 10.15 8.43 -0.14
N CYS A 157 9.82 9.71 -0.35
CA CYS A 157 8.66 10.36 0.26
C CYS A 157 7.32 9.79 -0.25
N GLN A 158 7.32 9.03 -1.35
CA GLN A 158 6.15 8.31 -1.83
C GLN A 158 5.84 7.03 -1.02
N SER A 159 6.78 6.58 -0.18
CA SER A 159 6.65 5.42 0.69
C SER A 159 6.45 5.84 2.16
N VAL A 160 5.52 5.20 2.85
CA VAL A 160 5.19 5.49 4.26
C VAL A 160 6.39 5.26 5.20
N GLY A 161 7.31 4.35 4.86
CA GLY A 161 8.52 4.07 5.64
C GLY A 161 9.76 4.87 5.20
N ALA A 162 9.64 5.79 4.23
CA ALA A 162 10.78 6.50 3.62
C ALA A 162 11.83 5.55 3.01
N TYR A 163 11.40 4.39 2.51
CA TYR A 163 12.25 3.42 1.83
C TYR A 163 11.50 2.72 0.69
N GLN A 164 12.25 2.21 -0.28
CA GLN A 164 11.77 1.37 -1.38
C GLN A 164 12.66 0.13 -1.43
N ILE A 165 12.08 -1.05 -1.09
CA ILE A 165 12.87 -2.29 -0.94
C ILE A 165 13.37 -2.82 -2.29
N GLU A 166 12.68 -2.49 -3.38
CA GLU A 166 13.05 -2.81 -4.75
C GLU A 166 14.22 -1.96 -5.28
N LYS A 167 14.71 -1.03 -4.45
CA LYS A 167 15.80 -0.11 -4.76
C LYS A 167 16.85 -0.08 -3.64
N LEU A 168 17.53 1.05 -3.48
CA LEU A 168 18.57 1.26 -2.48
C LEU A 168 18.10 1.00 -1.04
N GLY A 169 16.80 1.18 -0.78
CA GLY A 169 16.18 0.95 0.53
C GLY A 169 16.37 -0.47 1.06
N LEU A 170 16.58 -1.48 0.18
CA LEU A 170 16.87 -2.84 0.63
C LEU A 170 18.06 -2.91 1.59
N GLN A 171 19.06 -2.05 1.44
CA GLN A 171 20.24 -2.02 2.30
C GLN A 171 19.98 -1.53 3.73
N LEU A 172 18.81 -0.97 4.01
CA LEU A 172 18.42 -0.53 5.36
C LEU A 172 18.03 -1.69 6.27
N PHE A 173 17.68 -2.86 5.72
CA PHE A 173 17.07 -3.95 6.47
C PHE A 173 18.07 -4.93 7.08
N GLU A 174 17.75 -5.40 8.28
CA GLU A 174 18.36 -6.55 8.96
C GLU A 174 17.51 -7.81 8.75
N GLU A 175 16.17 -7.67 8.86
CA GLU A 175 15.22 -8.77 8.64
C GLU A 175 14.02 -8.31 7.80
N ILE A 176 13.55 -9.19 6.93
CA ILE A 176 12.32 -9.06 6.17
C ILE A 176 11.55 -10.37 6.31
N ASN A 177 10.35 -10.32 6.89
CA ASN A 177 9.47 -11.47 7.07
C ASN A 177 8.07 -11.09 6.58
N GLY A 178 7.67 -11.65 5.44
CA GLY A 178 6.41 -11.39 4.76
C GLY A 178 6.53 -11.57 3.26
N ASP A 179 5.40 -11.50 2.58
CA ASP A 179 5.35 -11.59 1.13
C ASP A 179 5.94 -10.32 0.48
N TYR A 180 6.73 -10.51 -0.57
CA TYR A 180 7.41 -9.41 -1.26
C TYR A 180 6.42 -8.44 -1.90
N PHE A 181 5.37 -8.94 -2.53
CA PHE A 181 4.37 -8.10 -3.19
C PHE A 181 3.52 -7.33 -2.17
N THR A 182 3.22 -7.95 -1.03
CA THR A 182 2.56 -7.30 0.11
C THR A 182 3.40 -6.12 0.60
N ILE A 183 4.71 -6.29 0.75
CA ILE A 183 5.63 -5.20 1.15
C ILE A 183 5.64 -4.07 0.11
N LEU A 184 5.57 -4.39 -1.17
CA LEU A 184 5.47 -3.41 -2.27
C LEU A 184 4.09 -2.71 -2.33
N GLY A 185 3.11 -3.17 -1.56
CA GLY A 185 1.83 -2.51 -1.37
C GLY A 185 0.64 -3.12 -2.11
N LEU A 186 0.75 -4.39 -2.58
CA LEU A 186 -0.36 -5.11 -3.19
C LEU A 186 -0.18 -6.63 -3.01
N PRO A 187 -1.02 -7.32 -2.22
CA PRO A 187 -0.99 -8.78 -2.07
C PRO A 187 -1.39 -9.47 -3.38
N MET A 188 -0.39 -9.73 -4.24
CA MET A 188 -0.63 -10.17 -5.63
C MET A 188 -1.24 -11.55 -5.73
N LEU A 189 -0.77 -12.53 -4.96
CA LEU A 189 -1.23 -13.91 -5.11
C LEU A 189 -2.72 -14.07 -4.76
N PRO A 190 -3.24 -13.57 -3.61
CA PRO A 190 -4.65 -13.61 -3.32
C PRO A 190 -5.49 -12.78 -4.31
N LEU A 191 -4.99 -11.61 -4.73
CA LEU A 191 -5.67 -10.79 -5.74
C LEU A 191 -5.83 -11.53 -7.08
N LEU A 192 -4.75 -12.12 -7.60
CA LEU A 192 -4.80 -12.87 -8.85
C LEU A 192 -5.70 -14.10 -8.77
N ALA A 193 -5.74 -14.79 -7.63
CA ALA A 193 -6.66 -15.90 -7.39
C ALA A 193 -8.12 -15.42 -7.46
N GLU A 194 -8.44 -14.31 -6.82
CA GLU A 194 -9.78 -13.73 -6.83
C GLU A 194 -10.18 -13.22 -8.22
N LEU A 195 -9.26 -12.61 -8.98
CA LEU A 195 -9.51 -12.17 -10.36
C LEU A 195 -9.81 -13.35 -11.31
N ARG A 196 -9.12 -14.51 -11.12
CA ARG A 196 -9.45 -15.75 -11.87
C ARG A 196 -10.83 -16.27 -11.49
N ARG A 197 -11.14 -16.33 -10.20
CA ARG A 197 -12.46 -16.75 -9.70
C ARG A 197 -13.62 -15.94 -10.32
N ARG A 198 -13.37 -14.64 -10.59
CA ARG A 198 -14.33 -13.73 -11.26
C ARG A 198 -14.28 -13.80 -12.78
N GLY A 199 -13.36 -14.51 -13.38
CA GLY A 199 -13.19 -14.57 -14.84
C GLY A 199 -12.54 -13.31 -15.44
N ALA A 200 -12.01 -12.39 -14.62
CA ALA A 200 -11.26 -11.22 -15.07
C ALA A 200 -9.85 -11.57 -15.58
N LEU A 201 -9.31 -12.70 -15.12
CA LEU A 201 -8.11 -13.34 -15.66
C LEU A 201 -8.45 -14.73 -16.19
N THR A 202 -7.76 -15.14 -17.25
CA THR A 202 -7.81 -16.54 -17.74
C THR A 202 -6.96 -17.44 -16.84
N ASP A 203 -7.38 -18.71 -16.71
CA ASP A 203 -6.59 -19.77 -16.08
C ASP A 203 -5.33 -20.09 -16.88
#